data_4b77176f28d7761dc11897dabcf72b03
#
_entry.id   4b77176f28d7761dc11897dabcf72b03
#
_cell.length_a   1.000
_cell.length_b   1.000
_cell.length_c   1.000
_cell.angle_alpha   90.00
_cell.angle_beta   90.00
_cell.angle_gamma   90.00
#
_symmetry.space_group_name_H-M   'P 1'
#
loop_
_entity.id
_entity.type
_entity.pdbx_description
1 polymer ?
#
loop_
_entity_poly.entity_id
_entity_poly.type
_entity_poly.pdbx_seq_one_letter_code
_entity_poly.pdbx_strand_id
1 'polypeptide(L)'
;LQFKPGKKYSYSNSNYNVLARIIEKVTGEKFTDYSKSFFDDLNMLETSFVERYMGVIPNKASPYSDWGKGEWWETPMVTKTNGEGFLYTTLRDQLIFEKELQNSENDLFIKSQKPIPESDIKTYGFGLKLEDRIGRKAIHHDGVTLGYHSQTIRFPNEKLTIFILSN
;
A
#
# COMPACT_ATOMS: atom_id res chain seq x y z
N LEU A 1 -18.88 -14.22 -6.83
CA LEU A 1 -17.50 -14.67 -7.01
C LEU A 1 -17.27 -15.02 -8.49
N GLN A 2 -16.22 -14.46 -9.09
CA GLN A 2 -15.85 -14.77 -10.48
C GLN A 2 -15.21 -16.16 -10.60
N PHE A 3 -14.61 -16.66 -9.52
CA PHE A 3 -13.95 -17.97 -9.44
C PHE A 3 -13.81 -18.42 -7.98
N LYS A 4 -13.45 -19.67 -7.76
CA LYS A 4 -13.21 -20.19 -6.42
C LYS A 4 -11.98 -19.51 -5.78
N PRO A 5 -12.02 -19.15 -4.49
CA PRO A 5 -10.88 -18.58 -3.77
C PRO A 5 -9.60 -19.41 -3.97
N GLY A 6 -8.48 -18.73 -4.14
CA GLY A 6 -7.17 -19.35 -4.33
C GLY A 6 -6.89 -19.91 -5.73
N LYS A 7 -7.85 -19.95 -6.66
CA LYS A 7 -7.71 -20.63 -7.96
C LYS A 7 -7.29 -19.74 -9.11
N LYS A 8 -7.58 -18.45 -9.03
CA LYS A 8 -7.23 -17.47 -10.07
C LYS A 8 -6.87 -16.13 -9.44
N TYR A 9 -6.23 -15.29 -10.21
CA TYR A 9 -5.92 -13.91 -9.86
C TYR A 9 -6.82 -12.94 -10.65
N SER A 10 -7.40 -11.99 -9.95
CA SER A 10 -8.02 -10.81 -10.55
C SER A 10 -7.80 -9.63 -9.58
N TYR A 11 -7.07 -8.63 -10.02
CA TYR A 11 -6.81 -7.44 -9.21
C TYR A 11 -8.12 -6.72 -8.89
N SER A 12 -8.28 -6.32 -7.63
CA SER A 12 -9.50 -5.64 -7.20
C SER A 12 -9.24 -4.78 -5.96
N ASN A 13 -9.37 -3.48 -6.13
CA ASN A 13 -9.34 -2.52 -5.03
C ASN A 13 -10.44 -2.82 -4.00
N SER A 14 -11.63 -3.21 -4.47
CA SER A 14 -12.77 -3.53 -3.59
C SER A 14 -12.46 -4.60 -2.55
N ASN A 15 -11.57 -5.54 -2.85
CA ASN A 15 -11.18 -6.57 -1.88
C ASN A 15 -10.50 -5.94 -0.65
N TYR A 16 -9.66 -4.94 -0.85
CA TYR A 16 -8.96 -4.26 0.24
C TYR A 16 -9.89 -3.33 1.03
N ASN A 17 -10.88 -2.71 0.38
CA ASN A 17 -11.95 -2.01 1.08
C ASN A 17 -12.74 -2.96 1.99
N VAL A 18 -13.04 -4.18 1.51
CA VAL A 18 -13.70 -5.20 2.34
C VAL A 18 -12.82 -5.63 3.51
N LEU A 19 -11.50 -5.80 3.30
CA LEU A 19 -10.57 -6.11 4.39
C LEU A 19 -10.55 -5.01 5.46
N ALA A 20 -10.54 -3.73 5.07
CA ALA A 20 -10.64 -2.63 6.02
C ALA A 20 -11.94 -2.71 6.84
N ARG A 21 -13.08 -3.04 6.22
CA ARG A 21 -14.36 -3.25 6.92
C ARG A 21 -14.37 -4.48 7.83
N ILE A 22 -13.63 -5.53 7.47
CA ILE A 22 -13.46 -6.70 8.35
C ILE A 22 -12.67 -6.30 9.59
N ILE A 23 -11.60 -5.52 9.45
CA ILE A 23 -10.84 -4.99 10.59
C ILE A 23 -11.76 -4.22 11.52
N GLU A 24 -12.53 -3.27 11.01
CA GLU A 24 -13.49 -2.49 11.80
C GLU A 24 -14.49 -3.39 12.56
N LYS A 25 -15.00 -4.41 11.89
CA LYS A 25 -15.96 -5.34 12.51
C LYS A 25 -15.35 -6.19 13.61
N VAL A 26 -14.11 -6.61 13.43
CA VAL A 26 -13.42 -7.50 14.39
C VAL A 26 -12.89 -6.72 15.59
N THR A 27 -12.36 -5.52 15.36
CA THR A 27 -11.77 -4.69 16.42
C THR A 27 -12.79 -3.83 17.15
N GLY A 28 -13.88 -3.45 16.50
CA GLY A 28 -14.83 -2.45 16.98
C GLY A 28 -14.33 -1.00 16.80
N GLU A 29 -13.18 -0.81 16.17
CA GLU A 29 -12.56 0.49 15.92
C GLU A 29 -12.71 0.90 14.45
N LYS A 30 -12.64 2.19 14.17
CA LYS A 30 -12.54 2.67 12.79
C LYS A 30 -11.20 2.24 12.18
N PHE A 31 -11.20 1.89 10.91
CA PHE A 31 -9.97 1.50 10.21
C PHE A 31 -8.88 2.57 10.27
N THR A 32 -9.27 3.86 10.19
CA THR A 32 -8.34 4.99 10.32
C THR A 32 -7.64 5.04 11.68
N ASP A 33 -8.38 4.81 12.76
CA ASP A 33 -7.84 4.85 14.12
C ASP A 33 -6.98 3.63 14.40
N TYR A 34 -7.47 2.44 14.06
CA TYR A 34 -6.72 1.19 14.18
C TYR A 34 -5.40 1.23 13.39
N SER A 35 -5.45 1.68 12.13
CA SER A 35 -4.24 1.78 11.32
C SER A 35 -3.27 2.86 11.82
N LYS A 36 -3.81 3.97 12.37
CA LYS A 36 -2.94 5.01 12.96
C LYS A 36 -2.19 4.46 14.17
N SER A 37 -2.87 3.74 15.07
CA SER A 37 -2.23 3.07 16.21
C SER A 37 -1.11 2.14 15.75
N PHE A 38 -1.36 1.33 14.73
CA PHE A 38 -0.33 0.45 14.15
C PHE A 38 0.88 1.22 13.61
N PHE A 39 0.67 2.34 12.92
CA PHE A 39 1.77 3.18 12.41
C PHE A 39 2.52 3.90 13.54
N ASP A 40 1.83 4.32 14.60
CA ASP A 40 2.45 4.93 15.78
C ASP A 40 3.34 3.94 16.52
N ASP A 41 2.90 2.70 16.69
CA ASP A 41 3.69 1.62 17.29
C ASP A 41 4.99 1.36 16.50
N LEU A 42 4.97 1.58 15.20
CA LEU A 42 6.16 1.51 14.33
C LEU A 42 6.96 2.82 14.30
N ASN A 43 6.54 3.86 15.02
CA ASN A 43 7.13 5.19 14.98
C ASN A 43 7.05 5.88 13.60
N MET A 44 6.00 5.55 12.81
CA MET A 44 5.66 6.16 11.53
C MET A 44 4.66 7.31 11.74
N LEU A 45 5.11 8.38 12.38
CA LEU A 45 4.24 9.41 12.96
C LEU A 45 3.54 10.30 11.91
N GLU A 46 4.10 10.37 10.70
CA GLU A 46 3.56 11.15 9.57
C GLU A 46 2.77 10.28 8.58
N THR A 47 2.41 9.03 8.99
CA THR A 47 1.66 8.10 8.16
C THR A 47 0.25 7.92 8.69
N SER A 48 -0.76 8.09 7.82
CA SER A 48 -2.15 7.87 8.19
C SER A 48 -3.09 7.73 6.99
N PHE A 49 -4.21 7.05 7.20
CA PHE A 49 -5.40 7.23 6.39
C PHE A 49 -6.22 8.39 6.93
N VAL A 50 -6.90 9.13 6.06
CA VAL A 50 -7.68 10.31 6.44
C VAL A 50 -9.16 9.97 6.43
N GLU A 51 -9.82 10.19 7.56
CA GLU A 51 -11.24 9.91 7.70
C GLU A 51 -12.12 10.86 6.88
N ARG A 52 -11.73 12.13 6.83
CA ARG A 52 -12.55 13.17 6.22
C ARG A 52 -12.12 13.49 4.81
N TYR A 53 -13.06 13.40 3.89
CA TYR A 53 -12.95 14.07 2.60
C TYR A 53 -12.57 15.54 2.80
N MET A 54 -11.56 16.02 2.13
CA MET A 54 -10.99 17.39 2.29
C MET A 54 -10.43 17.71 3.69
N GLY A 55 -10.08 16.71 4.50
CA GLY A 55 -9.32 16.95 5.73
C GLY A 55 -7.97 17.59 5.43
N VAL A 56 -7.56 18.56 6.25
CA VAL A 56 -6.25 19.19 6.13
C VAL A 56 -5.18 18.22 6.59
N ILE A 57 -4.24 17.92 5.71
CA ILE A 57 -3.04 17.13 6.00
C ILE A 57 -1.86 18.09 5.91
N PRO A 58 -1.15 18.35 7.03
CA PRO A 58 0.01 19.22 7.01
C PRO A 58 1.06 18.74 6.00
N ASN A 59 1.66 19.67 5.26
CA ASN A 59 2.71 19.39 4.30
C ASN A 59 2.36 18.40 3.18
N LYS A 60 1.07 18.16 2.94
CA LYS A 60 0.63 17.30 1.83
C LYS A 60 1.08 17.90 0.50
N ALA A 61 1.74 17.11 -0.34
CA ALA A 61 1.99 17.46 -1.73
C ALA A 61 0.65 17.56 -2.49
N SER A 62 0.49 18.54 -3.36
CA SER A 62 -0.69 18.63 -4.24
C SER A 62 -0.54 17.68 -5.42
N PRO A 63 -1.61 16.97 -5.80
CA PRO A 63 -1.58 16.09 -6.97
C PRO A 63 -1.80 16.87 -8.25
N TYR A 64 -1.01 16.60 -9.27
CA TYR A 64 -1.13 17.24 -10.57
C TYR A 64 -1.32 16.21 -11.69
N SER A 65 -2.07 16.56 -12.72
CA SER A 65 -2.20 15.79 -13.95
C SER A 65 -2.37 16.71 -15.13
N ASP A 66 -1.80 16.36 -16.25
CA ASP A 66 -1.99 17.05 -17.52
C ASP A 66 -3.07 16.40 -18.40
N TRP A 67 -3.59 15.26 -17.98
CA TRP A 67 -4.56 14.46 -18.74
C TRP A 67 -4.12 14.16 -20.19
N GLY A 68 -2.80 14.17 -20.42
CA GLY A 68 -2.22 13.98 -21.73
C GLY A 68 -2.34 15.20 -22.67
N LYS A 69 -2.62 16.39 -22.14
CA LYS A 69 -2.83 17.62 -22.92
C LYS A 69 -1.67 18.64 -22.82
N GLY A 70 -0.68 18.36 -21.96
CA GLY A 70 0.47 19.24 -21.75
C GLY A 70 0.21 20.44 -20.86
N GLU A 71 -1.01 20.64 -20.36
CA GLU A 71 -1.38 21.65 -19.37
C GLU A 71 -1.61 20.98 -18.02
N TRP A 72 -0.89 21.43 -16.99
CA TRP A 72 -0.95 20.83 -15.67
C TRP A 72 -2.03 21.45 -14.80
N TRP A 73 -2.85 20.61 -14.19
CA TRP A 73 -3.95 20.97 -13.32
C TRP A 73 -3.79 20.30 -11.97
N GLU A 74 -4.08 21.02 -10.89
CA GLU A 74 -4.23 20.40 -9.59
C GLU A 74 -5.49 19.52 -9.59
N THR A 75 -5.34 18.26 -9.27
CA THR A 75 -6.43 17.27 -9.33
C THR A 75 -7.10 17.18 -7.97
N PRO A 76 -8.42 17.49 -7.85
CA PRO A 76 -9.11 17.40 -6.58
C PRO A 76 -9.26 15.93 -6.16
N MET A 77 -9.08 15.64 -4.87
CA MET A 77 -9.41 14.35 -4.29
C MET A 77 -10.93 14.18 -4.28
N VAL A 78 -11.46 13.21 -5.02
CA VAL A 78 -12.92 13.02 -5.17
C VAL A 78 -13.42 11.71 -4.55
N THR A 79 -12.56 10.89 -3.98
CA THR A 79 -12.91 9.60 -3.39
C THR A 79 -12.57 9.55 -1.91
N LYS A 80 -13.38 8.79 -1.17
CA LYS A 80 -13.21 8.54 0.25
C LYS A 80 -13.32 7.04 0.51
N THR A 81 -12.31 6.33 0.10
CA THR A 81 -12.18 4.91 0.40
C THR A 81 -10.86 4.65 1.09
N ASN A 82 -10.82 3.68 2.00
CA ASN A 82 -9.63 3.32 2.74
C ASN A 82 -9.39 1.81 2.63
N GLY A 83 -8.11 1.44 2.60
CA GLY A 83 -7.68 0.05 2.54
C GLY A 83 -7.04 -0.34 1.21
N GLU A 84 -7.60 0.09 0.08
CA GLU A 84 -7.04 -0.17 -1.25
C GLU A 84 -5.95 0.83 -1.65
N GLY A 85 -5.94 1.99 -1.02
CA GLY A 85 -5.02 3.10 -1.28
C GLY A 85 -5.31 4.27 -0.37
N PHE A 86 -4.88 5.50 -0.79
CA PHE A 86 -5.10 6.74 -0.06
C PHE A 86 -4.41 6.81 1.31
N LEU A 87 -3.33 6.06 1.48
CA LEU A 87 -2.42 6.22 2.59
C LEU A 87 -1.52 7.42 2.32
N TYR A 88 -1.53 8.39 3.23
CA TYR A 88 -0.56 9.48 3.24
C TYR A 88 0.64 9.08 4.07
N THR A 89 1.82 9.31 3.54
CA THR A 89 3.07 8.91 4.17
C THR A 89 4.23 9.77 3.70
N THR A 90 5.38 9.61 4.30
CA THR A 90 6.65 10.24 3.89
C THR A 90 7.67 9.18 3.51
N LEU A 91 8.72 9.57 2.77
CA LEU A 91 9.84 8.67 2.51
C LEU A 91 10.54 8.21 3.79
N ARG A 92 10.57 9.07 4.81
CA ARG A 92 11.14 8.73 6.11
C ARG A 92 10.37 7.57 6.76
N ASP A 93 9.05 7.66 6.82
CA ASP A 93 8.21 6.63 7.41
C ASP A 93 8.26 5.33 6.58
N GLN A 94 8.32 5.44 5.25
CA GLN A 94 8.53 4.27 4.39
C GLN A 94 9.85 3.56 4.66
N LEU A 95 10.92 4.28 4.97
CA LEU A 95 12.19 3.67 5.37
C LEU A 95 12.10 2.96 6.73
N ILE A 96 11.29 3.47 7.65
CA ILE A 96 11.01 2.80 8.93
C ILE A 96 10.27 1.48 8.64
N PHE A 97 9.20 1.53 7.86
CA PHE A 97 8.43 0.34 7.49
C PHE A 97 9.29 -0.71 6.78
N GLU A 98 10.17 -0.27 5.90
CA GLU A 98 11.11 -1.17 5.20
C GLU A 98 12.06 -1.90 6.15
N LYS A 99 12.55 -1.24 7.18
CA LYS A 99 13.38 -1.89 8.20
C LYS A 99 12.62 -2.98 8.94
N GLU A 100 11.34 -2.73 9.27
CA GLU A 100 10.49 -3.74 9.89
C GLU A 100 10.21 -4.92 8.95
N LEU A 101 9.99 -4.68 7.67
CA LEU A 101 9.82 -5.73 6.67
C LEU A 101 11.07 -6.60 6.46
N GLN A 102 12.25 -6.03 6.73
CA GLN A 102 13.52 -6.76 6.69
C GLN A 102 13.83 -7.47 8.02
N ASN A 103 13.14 -7.12 9.10
CA ASN A 103 13.32 -7.73 10.41
C ASN A 103 12.80 -9.18 10.38
N SER A 104 13.71 -10.13 10.47
CA SER A 104 13.41 -11.55 10.38
C SER A 104 12.68 -12.13 11.61
N GLU A 105 12.54 -11.37 12.69
CA GLU A 105 11.91 -11.82 13.93
C GLU A 105 10.39 -11.64 13.92
N ASN A 106 9.86 -10.76 13.05
CA ASN A 106 8.43 -10.53 12.96
C ASN A 106 7.77 -11.46 11.93
N ASP A 107 7.13 -12.50 12.43
CA ASP A 107 6.40 -13.52 11.65
C ASP A 107 5.38 -12.92 10.67
N LEU A 108 4.69 -11.84 11.07
CA LEU A 108 3.70 -11.17 10.24
C LEU A 108 4.35 -10.56 9.00
N PHE A 109 5.46 -9.85 9.19
CA PHE A 109 6.20 -9.26 8.07
C PHE A 109 6.85 -10.30 7.18
N ILE A 110 7.37 -11.40 7.75
CA ILE A 110 7.90 -12.53 6.98
C ILE A 110 6.80 -13.15 6.08
N LYS A 111 5.61 -13.38 6.64
CA LYS A 111 4.49 -14.01 5.93
C LYS A 111 3.92 -13.09 4.86
N SER A 112 3.85 -11.77 5.10
CA SER A 112 3.30 -10.80 4.14
C SER A 112 4.05 -10.77 2.80
N GLN A 113 5.33 -11.15 2.80
CA GLN A 113 6.21 -11.16 1.64
C GLN A 113 6.23 -12.50 0.88
N LYS A 114 5.31 -13.39 1.19
CA LYS A 114 5.21 -14.73 0.58
C LYS A 114 3.87 -14.87 -0.16
N PRO A 115 3.76 -15.80 -1.11
CA PRO A 115 2.46 -16.15 -1.67
C PRO A 115 1.51 -16.60 -0.57
N ILE A 116 0.21 -16.36 -0.77
CA ILE A 116 -0.82 -16.88 0.14
C ILE A 116 -0.75 -18.40 0.17
N PRO A 117 -0.66 -19.05 1.33
CA PRO A 117 -0.31 -20.46 1.45
C PRO A 117 -1.17 -21.39 0.59
N GLU A 118 -2.46 -21.28 0.63
CA GLU A 118 -3.41 -22.18 -0.05
C GLU A 118 -3.79 -21.74 -1.47
N SER A 119 -3.11 -20.70 -2.01
CA SER A 119 -3.35 -20.19 -3.35
C SER A 119 -2.51 -20.94 -4.38
N ASP A 120 -3.12 -21.24 -5.53
CA ASP A 120 -2.39 -21.73 -6.72
C ASP A 120 -1.55 -20.60 -7.35
N ILE A 121 -1.83 -19.35 -6.99
CA ILE A 121 -1.14 -18.16 -7.50
C ILE A 121 0.11 -17.92 -6.65
N LYS A 122 1.28 -17.99 -7.27
CA LYS A 122 2.57 -17.79 -6.60
C LYS A 122 3.22 -16.44 -6.90
N THR A 123 2.63 -15.68 -7.83
CA THR A 123 3.13 -14.37 -8.27
C THR A 123 2.50 -13.18 -7.53
N TYR A 124 1.62 -13.45 -6.57
CA TYR A 124 0.97 -12.43 -5.75
C TYR A 124 0.78 -12.94 -4.32
N GLY A 125 0.99 -12.06 -3.36
CA GLY A 125 0.85 -12.35 -1.94
C GLY A 125 -0.16 -11.41 -1.26
N PHE A 126 0.22 -10.87 -0.12
CA PHE A 126 -0.60 -9.97 0.70
C PHE A 126 -0.49 -8.51 0.19
N GLY A 127 -1.05 -8.23 -1.00
CA GLY A 127 -0.93 -6.92 -1.64
C GLY A 127 0.38 -6.67 -2.37
N LEU A 128 1.19 -7.71 -2.55
CA LEU A 128 2.52 -7.60 -3.15
C LEU A 128 2.64 -8.50 -4.38
N LYS A 129 3.18 -7.97 -5.46
CA LYS A 129 3.60 -8.71 -6.65
C LYS A 129 4.94 -9.38 -6.36
N LEU A 130 5.05 -10.66 -6.67
CA LEU A 130 6.20 -11.50 -6.41
C LEU A 130 6.70 -12.03 -7.75
N GLU A 131 7.82 -11.56 -8.22
CA GLU A 131 8.32 -11.91 -9.55
C GLU A 131 9.85 -11.95 -9.60
N ASP A 132 10.37 -12.45 -10.71
CA ASP A 132 11.79 -12.35 -11.04
C ASP A 132 12.00 -11.16 -11.99
N ARG A 133 12.90 -10.26 -11.63
CA ARG A 133 13.31 -9.13 -12.46
C ARG A 133 14.81 -9.17 -12.66
N ILE A 134 15.22 -9.33 -13.92
CA ILE A 134 16.64 -9.35 -14.30
C ILE A 134 17.41 -10.45 -13.53
N GLY A 135 16.78 -11.64 -13.38
CA GLY A 135 17.36 -12.75 -12.63
C GLY A 135 17.43 -12.54 -11.12
N ARG A 136 16.65 -11.61 -10.57
CA ARG A 136 16.60 -11.27 -9.13
C ARG A 136 15.18 -11.34 -8.61
N LYS A 137 15.01 -11.93 -7.44
CA LYS A 137 13.72 -11.94 -6.76
C LYS A 137 13.31 -10.51 -6.42
N ALA A 138 12.18 -10.08 -6.95
CA ALA A 138 11.60 -8.77 -6.68
C ALA A 138 10.23 -8.89 -5.97
N ILE A 139 10.01 -8.04 -4.99
CA ILE A 139 8.75 -7.87 -4.28
C ILE A 139 8.36 -6.42 -4.46
N HIS A 140 7.20 -6.16 -5.05
CA HIS A 140 6.84 -4.79 -5.38
C HIS A 140 5.34 -4.55 -5.41
N HIS A 141 4.98 -3.29 -5.36
CA HIS A 141 3.67 -2.77 -5.73
C HIS A 141 3.79 -1.34 -6.23
N ASP A 142 2.90 -0.97 -7.11
CA ASP A 142 2.75 0.38 -7.66
C ASP A 142 1.39 0.95 -7.28
N GLY A 143 1.28 2.26 -7.26
CA GLY A 143 0.03 2.98 -7.04
C GLY A 143 -0.08 4.19 -7.94
N VAL A 144 -1.28 4.41 -8.47
CA VAL A 144 -1.62 5.59 -9.26
C VAL A 144 -2.99 6.07 -8.84
N THR A 145 -3.10 7.30 -8.42
CA THR A 145 -4.38 7.92 -8.09
C THR A 145 -4.33 9.43 -8.23
N LEU A 146 -5.22 10.00 -9.03
CA LEU A 146 -5.51 11.43 -9.09
C LEU A 146 -4.24 12.33 -9.10
N GLY A 147 -3.24 11.98 -9.92
CA GLY A 147 -2.00 12.75 -10.02
C GLY A 147 -0.89 12.34 -9.06
N TYR A 148 -1.15 11.42 -8.11
CA TYR A 148 -0.09 10.80 -7.32
C TYR A 148 0.35 9.49 -7.94
N HIS A 149 1.64 9.25 -7.94
CA HIS A 149 2.24 7.99 -8.33
C HIS A 149 3.16 7.48 -7.22
N SER A 150 3.11 6.19 -6.97
CA SER A 150 4.01 5.53 -6.05
C SER A 150 4.56 4.26 -6.65
N GLN A 151 5.82 3.98 -6.38
CA GLN A 151 6.46 2.72 -6.72
C GLN A 151 7.33 2.28 -5.56
N THR A 152 7.11 1.05 -5.10
CA THR A 152 8.02 0.38 -4.19
C THR A 152 8.50 -0.89 -4.84
N ILE A 153 9.80 -1.10 -4.90
CA ILE A 153 10.41 -2.36 -5.34
C ILE A 153 11.53 -2.75 -4.40
N ARG A 154 11.48 -3.97 -3.92
CA ARG A 154 12.47 -4.57 -3.03
C ARG A 154 13.12 -5.77 -3.68
N PHE A 155 14.43 -5.85 -3.54
CA PHE A 155 15.27 -6.99 -3.88
C PHE A 155 15.84 -7.57 -2.58
N PRO A 156 15.15 -8.55 -1.95
CA PRO A 156 15.51 -9.00 -0.59
C PRO A 156 16.91 -9.58 -0.49
N ASN A 157 17.35 -10.33 -1.50
CA ASN A 157 18.68 -10.95 -1.50
C ASN A 157 19.81 -9.92 -1.60
N GLU A 158 19.55 -8.80 -2.27
CA GLU A 158 20.48 -7.70 -2.46
C GLU A 158 20.40 -6.66 -1.33
N LYS A 159 19.43 -6.81 -0.44
CA LYS A 159 19.11 -5.83 0.62
C LYS A 159 18.90 -4.42 0.07
N LEU A 160 18.29 -4.34 -1.11
CA LEU A 160 18.01 -3.10 -1.82
C LEU A 160 16.52 -2.85 -1.91
N THR A 161 16.10 -1.64 -1.55
CA THR A 161 14.73 -1.16 -1.78
C THR A 161 14.76 0.20 -2.45
N ILE A 162 13.88 0.40 -3.39
CA ILE A 162 13.69 1.65 -4.12
C ILE A 162 12.26 2.13 -3.88
N PHE A 163 12.13 3.36 -3.38
CA PHE A 163 10.86 4.07 -3.26
C PHE A 163 10.84 5.26 -4.20
N ILE A 164 9.74 5.42 -4.91
CA ILE A 164 9.47 6.62 -5.72
C ILE A 164 8.07 7.09 -5.33
N LEU A 165 7.98 8.34 -4.91
CA LEU A 165 6.72 9.06 -4.69
C LEU A 165 6.76 10.32 -5.54
N SER A 166 5.72 10.54 -6.33
CA SER A 166 5.58 11.74 -7.15
C SER A 166 4.14 12.25 -7.17
N ASN A 167 4.02 13.52 -7.49
CA ASN A 167 2.77 14.25 -7.60
C ASN A 167 2.69 15.05 -8.90
#